data_8596e30fe6af4a0b7d94f4e97cba8531
#
_entry.id   8596e30fe6af4a0b7d94f4e97cba8531
#
_cell.length_a   1.000
_cell.length_b   1.000
_cell.length_c   1.000
_cell.angle_alpha   90.00
_cell.angle_beta   90.00
_cell.angle_gamma   90.00
#
_symmetry.space_group_name_H-M   'P 1'
#
loop_
_entity.id
_entity.type
_entity.pdbx_description
1 polymer ?
#
loop_
_entity_poly.entity_id
_entity_poly.type
_entity_poly.pdbx_seq_one_letter_code
_entity_poly.pdbx_strand_id
1 'polypeptide(L)'
;MKGLLTHWNIGNVQLLEHRKNIKKFIFEGSTFFLKERKGTSSWERTEEYRITQYLIRNGINVETPLLNISGEPYVKGDGNFYSLYASLEGNPLQVCKEACCGQFIRIGEYLSRFHLALGKCPFEQSTRVWDVFNYSKSWLSEAAPELSMWAAEVYGEISTYELIYKQLPLQLVHSDVHVRNFLWRKDGSIGLVDFERIRLAPRIGDLAYIITSLLRNSNSPMDFHHLHSQMKELIRGYTYNQGLSDEESVLLPHLVILFLLQYTLYYSQLGFVKASIFHKNSVEYLISDKEYLEALTVH
;
A
#
# COMPACT_ATOMS: atom_id res chain seq x y z
N MET A 1 -22.80 -4.74 16.65
CA MET A 1 -21.57 -4.17 17.26
C MET A 1 -21.45 -4.52 18.74
N LYS A 2 -22.42 -4.15 19.62
CA LYS A 2 -22.30 -4.42 21.08
C LYS A 2 -21.97 -5.88 21.40
N GLY A 3 -22.67 -6.85 20.81
CA GLY A 3 -22.41 -8.28 21.04
C GLY A 3 -21.03 -8.76 20.52
N LEU A 4 -20.44 -8.10 19.51
CA LEU A 4 -19.10 -8.44 19.03
C LEU A 4 -18.02 -7.93 20.00
N LEU A 5 -18.18 -6.73 20.54
CA LEU A 5 -17.18 -6.09 21.40
C LEU A 5 -17.03 -6.78 22.76
N THR A 6 -18.04 -7.53 23.24
CA THR A 6 -17.92 -8.33 24.46
C THR A 6 -16.82 -9.40 24.38
N HIS A 7 -16.49 -9.86 23.17
CA HIS A 7 -15.35 -10.78 22.99
C HIS A 7 -13.98 -10.16 23.31
N TRP A 8 -13.88 -8.85 23.48
CA TRP A 8 -12.69 -8.14 23.92
C TRP A 8 -12.91 -7.45 25.30
N ASN A 9 -13.94 -7.87 26.05
CA ASN A 9 -14.33 -7.23 27.32
C ASN A 9 -14.64 -5.74 27.19
N ILE A 10 -15.07 -5.30 26.00
CA ILE A 10 -15.43 -3.90 25.73
C ILE A 10 -16.94 -3.75 25.87
N GLY A 11 -17.32 -2.88 26.81
CA GLY A 11 -18.71 -2.58 27.13
C GLY A 11 -19.28 -1.42 26.32
N ASN A 12 -19.81 -0.42 27.01
CA ASN A 12 -20.38 0.75 26.36
C ASN A 12 -19.30 1.60 25.69
N VAL A 13 -19.49 1.93 24.40
CA VAL A 13 -18.54 2.69 23.59
C VAL A 13 -19.19 3.95 23.02
N GLN A 14 -18.40 4.99 22.83
CA GLN A 14 -18.79 6.16 22.07
C GLN A 14 -18.37 5.95 20.61
N LEU A 15 -19.35 5.71 19.73
CA LEU A 15 -19.11 5.60 18.29
C LEU A 15 -18.74 6.97 17.72
N LEU A 16 -17.60 7.07 17.03
CA LEU A 16 -17.13 8.29 16.38
C LEU A 16 -17.43 8.27 14.88
N GLU A 17 -17.23 7.15 14.22
CA GLU A 17 -17.36 7.02 12.78
C GLU A 17 -17.79 5.60 12.39
N HIS A 18 -18.62 5.51 11.37
CA HIS A 18 -19.03 4.26 10.74
C HIS A 18 -18.87 4.39 9.23
N ARG A 19 -17.84 3.82 8.71
CA ARG A 19 -17.66 3.59 7.27
C ARG A 19 -17.96 2.13 6.94
N LYS A 20 -18.28 1.83 5.70
CA LYS A 20 -18.70 0.53 5.16
C LYS A 20 -18.28 -0.70 5.99
N ASN A 21 -16.99 -0.89 6.20
CA ASN A 21 -16.40 -2.07 6.87
C ASN A 21 -15.60 -1.71 8.13
N ILE A 22 -15.61 -0.44 8.56
CA ILE A 22 -14.80 0.05 9.69
C ILE A 22 -15.68 0.87 10.62
N LYS A 23 -15.60 0.55 11.92
CA LYS A 23 -16.24 1.32 12.97
C LYS A 23 -15.15 1.86 13.90
N LYS A 24 -15.07 3.19 14.00
CA LYS A 24 -14.15 3.89 14.92
C LYS A 24 -14.91 4.30 16.16
N PHE A 25 -14.38 4.03 17.33
CA PHE A 25 -15.03 4.34 18.60
C PHE A 25 -14.01 4.64 19.71
N ILE A 26 -14.51 5.24 20.80
CA ILE A 26 -13.75 5.46 22.03
C ILE A 26 -14.25 4.50 23.11
N PHE A 27 -13.32 3.89 23.81
CA PHE A 27 -13.55 3.13 25.03
C PHE A 27 -12.45 3.46 26.05
N GLU A 28 -12.84 3.84 27.28
CA GLU A 28 -11.90 4.25 28.37
C GLU A 28 -10.84 5.26 27.92
N GLY A 29 -11.27 6.27 27.15
CA GLY A 29 -10.38 7.33 26.65
C GLY A 29 -9.47 6.96 25.45
N SER A 30 -9.42 5.69 25.08
CA SER A 30 -8.63 5.20 23.96
C SER A 30 -9.47 4.98 22.70
N THR A 31 -8.86 5.22 21.54
CA THR A 31 -9.52 5.03 20.23
C THR A 31 -9.25 3.64 19.71
N PHE A 32 -10.30 3.00 19.18
CA PHE A 32 -10.26 1.68 18.57
C PHE A 32 -10.93 1.65 17.21
N PHE A 33 -10.52 0.67 16.40
CA PHE A 33 -11.12 0.37 15.11
C PHE A 33 -11.57 -1.09 15.07
N LEU A 34 -12.87 -1.33 14.86
CA LEU A 34 -13.39 -2.64 14.55
C LEU A 34 -13.51 -2.74 13.03
N LYS A 35 -12.72 -3.62 12.43
CA LYS A 35 -12.68 -3.84 10.97
C LYS A 35 -13.41 -5.15 10.63
N GLU A 36 -14.41 -5.05 9.74
CA GLU A 36 -15.10 -6.20 9.16
C GLU A 36 -14.35 -6.69 7.93
N ARG A 37 -14.11 -7.99 7.85
CA ARG A 37 -13.37 -8.64 6.75
C ARG A 37 -14.26 -9.69 6.09
N LYS A 38 -14.56 -9.48 4.80
CA LYS A 38 -15.33 -10.38 3.95
C LYS A 38 -14.40 -11.18 3.03
N GLY A 39 -14.81 -12.40 2.66
CA GLY A 39 -14.07 -13.21 1.70
C GLY A 39 -12.65 -13.59 2.15
N THR A 40 -12.42 -13.66 3.45
CA THR A 40 -11.14 -14.05 4.08
C THR A 40 -11.32 -15.32 4.91
N SER A 41 -10.23 -15.90 5.38
CA SER A 41 -10.19 -17.09 6.21
C SER A 41 -9.65 -16.81 7.62
N SER A 42 -9.91 -17.72 8.56
CA SER A 42 -9.30 -17.69 9.89
C SER A 42 -7.77 -17.72 9.83
N TRP A 43 -7.24 -18.51 8.91
CA TRP A 43 -5.80 -18.60 8.68
C TRP A 43 -5.20 -17.24 8.30
N GLU A 44 -5.79 -16.51 7.34
CA GLU A 44 -5.32 -15.19 6.93
C GLU A 44 -5.36 -14.17 8.08
N ARG A 45 -6.36 -14.25 8.98
CA ARG A 45 -6.45 -13.35 10.15
C ARG A 45 -5.37 -13.67 11.18
N THR A 46 -5.11 -14.95 11.39
CA THR A 46 -4.04 -15.40 12.30
C THR A 46 -2.67 -15.06 11.73
N GLU A 47 -2.47 -15.20 10.43
CA GLU A 47 -1.22 -14.86 9.75
C GLU A 47 -0.94 -13.35 9.82
N GLU A 48 -1.93 -12.49 9.55
CA GLU A 48 -1.81 -11.04 9.73
C GLU A 48 -1.30 -10.69 11.13
N TYR A 49 -1.88 -11.29 12.16
CA TYR A 49 -1.45 -11.10 13.54
C TYR A 49 0.00 -11.55 13.75
N ARG A 50 0.36 -12.75 13.29
CA ARG A 50 1.72 -13.30 13.44
C ARG A 50 2.77 -12.41 12.77
N ILE A 51 2.51 -11.97 11.54
CA ILE A 51 3.41 -11.11 10.78
C ILE A 51 3.55 -9.75 11.45
N THR A 52 2.45 -9.12 11.86
CA THR A 52 2.52 -7.81 12.52
C THR A 52 3.21 -7.89 13.87
N GLN A 53 3.02 -8.96 14.66
CA GLN A 53 3.76 -9.21 15.90
C GLN A 53 5.26 -9.43 15.64
N TYR A 54 5.61 -10.14 14.57
CA TYR A 54 7.01 -10.30 14.18
C TYR A 54 7.65 -8.95 13.82
N LEU A 55 6.97 -8.12 13.05
CA LEU A 55 7.43 -6.78 12.69
C LEU A 55 7.66 -5.90 13.93
N ILE A 56 6.73 -5.90 14.88
CA ILE A 56 6.86 -5.15 16.14
C ILE A 56 8.09 -5.62 16.93
N ARG A 57 8.33 -6.93 17.05
CA ARG A 57 9.51 -7.49 17.72
C ARG A 57 10.82 -7.12 17.03
N ASN A 58 10.78 -6.81 15.74
CA ASN A 58 11.92 -6.33 14.94
C ASN A 58 12.01 -4.79 14.88
N GLY A 59 11.28 -4.07 15.74
CA GLY A 59 11.36 -2.62 15.85
C GLY A 59 10.64 -1.85 14.74
N ILE A 60 9.72 -2.50 14.03
CA ILE A 60 8.90 -1.85 13.02
C ILE A 60 7.54 -1.50 13.63
N ASN A 61 7.21 -0.23 13.67
CA ASN A 61 5.92 0.24 14.20
C ASN A 61 4.80 -0.04 13.20
N VAL A 62 3.92 -0.98 13.55
CA VAL A 62 2.80 -1.37 12.70
C VAL A 62 1.52 -1.54 13.51
N GLU A 63 0.37 -1.34 12.87
CA GLU A 63 -0.92 -1.73 13.43
C GLU A 63 -1.00 -3.26 13.55
N THR A 64 -1.54 -3.76 14.65
CA THR A 64 -1.74 -5.20 14.88
C THR A 64 -3.10 -5.46 15.48
N PRO A 65 -3.79 -6.56 15.12
CA PRO A 65 -5.05 -6.93 15.75
C PRO A 65 -4.85 -7.26 17.25
N LEU A 66 -5.82 -6.88 18.06
CA LEU A 66 -5.87 -7.25 19.47
C LEU A 66 -6.46 -8.66 19.62
N LEU A 67 -5.86 -9.45 20.51
CA LEU A 67 -6.40 -10.76 20.86
C LEU A 67 -7.71 -10.59 21.66
N ASN A 68 -8.69 -11.39 21.32
CA ASN A 68 -9.93 -11.51 22.09
C ASN A 68 -9.74 -12.36 23.35
N ILE A 69 -10.77 -12.49 24.19
CA ILE A 69 -10.72 -13.28 25.44
C ILE A 69 -10.39 -14.76 25.23
N SER A 70 -10.53 -15.28 24.02
CA SER A 70 -10.17 -16.67 23.64
C SER A 70 -8.75 -16.76 23.07
N GLY A 71 -8.00 -15.65 23.02
CA GLY A 71 -6.65 -15.61 22.46
C GLY A 71 -6.59 -15.55 20.93
N GLU A 72 -7.71 -15.27 20.24
CA GLU A 72 -7.76 -15.17 18.79
C GLU A 72 -7.74 -13.72 18.32
N PRO A 73 -7.09 -13.38 17.18
CA PRO A 73 -7.01 -12.00 16.67
C PRO A 73 -8.27 -11.57 15.91
N TYR A 74 -9.32 -12.35 15.97
CA TYR A 74 -10.59 -12.09 15.29
C TYR A 74 -11.78 -12.73 16.05
N VAL A 75 -12.97 -12.30 15.66
CA VAL A 75 -14.24 -12.94 16.00
C VAL A 75 -14.98 -13.24 14.71
N LYS A 76 -15.61 -14.41 14.61
CA LYS A 76 -16.46 -14.78 13.49
C LYS A 76 -17.92 -14.45 13.80
N GLY A 77 -18.60 -13.72 12.92
CA GLY A 77 -20.01 -13.38 13.04
C GLY A 77 -20.63 -13.08 11.69
N ASP A 78 -21.88 -13.50 11.48
CA ASP A 78 -22.65 -13.26 10.24
C ASP A 78 -21.92 -13.64 8.95
N GLY A 79 -21.11 -14.71 9.00
CA GLY A 79 -20.31 -15.18 7.87
C GLY A 79 -19.04 -14.36 7.58
N ASN A 80 -18.76 -13.32 8.37
CA ASN A 80 -17.59 -12.44 8.24
C ASN A 80 -16.65 -12.58 9.44
N PHE A 81 -15.45 -12.04 9.28
CA PHE A 81 -14.46 -11.93 10.36
C PHE A 81 -14.37 -10.48 10.83
N TYR A 82 -14.23 -10.30 12.13
CA TYR A 82 -14.09 -9.01 12.77
C TYR A 82 -12.81 -8.98 13.58
N SER A 83 -11.94 -8.03 13.32
CA SER A 83 -10.71 -7.80 14.08
C SER A 83 -10.74 -6.42 14.72
N LEU A 84 -10.27 -6.36 15.96
CA LEU A 84 -10.19 -5.12 16.74
C LEU A 84 -8.74 -4.62 16.75
N TYR A 85 -8.57 -3.33 16.53
CA TYR A 85 -7.27 -2.66 16.55
C TYR A 85 -7.31 -1.47 17.50
N ALA A 86 -6.27 -1.31 18.32
CA ALA A 86 -6.03 -0.05 18.96
C ALA A 86 -5.51 0.97 17.94
N SER A 87 -5.91 2.23 18.09
CA SER A 87 -5.38 3.28 17.24
C SER A 87 -3.87 3.39 17.39
N LEU A 88 -3.13 3.21 16.32
CA LEU A 88 -1.73 3.56 16.31
C LEU A 88 -1.61 5.09 16.37
N GLU A 89 -0.82 5.60 17.34
CA GLU A 89 -0.62 7.04 17.48
C GLU A 89 0.08 7.62 16.24
N GLY A 90 -0.36 8.81 15.84
CA GLY A 90 0.21 9.56 14.73
C GLY A 90 -0.84 10.22 13.86
N ASN A 91 -0.37 11.12 13.02
CA ASN A 91 -1.20 11.76 11.99
C ASN A 91 -0.93 11.13 10.64
N PRO A 92 -1.95 10.92 9.79
CA PRO A 92 -1.73 10.52 8.42
C PRO A 92 -0.76 11.48 7.71
N LEU A 93 0.11 10.92 6.91
CA LEU A 93 1.04 11.72 6.13
C LEU A 93 0.28 12.69 5.23
N GLN A 94 0.61 13.96 5.36
CA GLN A 94 0.10 14.98 4.45
C GLN A 94 1.16 15.27 3.39
N VAL A 95 0.81 15.04 2.13
CA VAL A 95 1.65 15.45 1.01
C VAL A 95 1.50 16.96 0.87
N CYS A 96 2.45 17.71 1.43
CA CYS A 96 2.49 19.17 1.29
C CYS A 96 3.20 19.55 -0.01
N LYS A 97 2.72 20.60 -0.68
CA LYS A 97 3.42 21.19 -1.84
C LYS A 97 4.77 21.80 -1.45
N GLU A 98 4.88 22.28 -0.22
CA GLU A 98 6.14 22.76 0.34
C GLU A 98 6.86 21.57 0.95
N ALA A 99 8.05 21.28 0.43
CA ALA A 99 8.87 20.15 0.86
C ALA A 99 9.14 20.25 2.37
N CYS A 100 8.47 19.38 3.15
CA CYS A 100 8.93 19.10 4.50
C CYS A 100 10.23 18.30 4.37
N CYS A 101 11.36 19.01 4.35
CA CYS A 101 12.69 18.46 4.13
C CYS A 101 12.91 17.18 4.93
N GLY A 102 13.28 16.12 4.24
CA GLY A 102 13.65 14.83 4.85
C GLY A 102 12.50 13.89 5.23
N GLN A 103 11.24 14.26 5.04
CA GLN A 103 10.11 13.40 5.37
C GLN A 103 10.08 12.14 4.48
N PHE A 104 10.31 12.31 3.19
CA PHE A 104 10.30 11.20 2.24
C PHE A 104 11.55 10.31 2.37
N ILE A 105 12.70 10.86 2.75
CA ILE A 105 13.87 10.06 3.13
C ILE A 105 13.50 9.09 4.26
N ARG A 106 12.87 9.59 5.33
CA ARG A 106 12.49 8.76 6.48
C ARG A 106 11.45 7.70 6.15
N ILE A 107 10.51 7.99 5.22
CA ILE A 107 9.57 6.99 4.72
C ILE A 107 10.32 5.92 3.94
N GLY A 108 11.26 6.29 3.08
CA GLY A 108 12.12 5.36 2.36
C GLY A 108 12.92 4.47 3.31
N GLU A 109 13.57 5.04 4.32
CA GLU A 109 14.30 4.30 5.35
C GLU A 109 13.39 3.33 6.13
N TYR A 110 12.18 3.78 6.48
CA TYR A 110 11.18 2.92 7.14
C TYR A 110 10.80 1.75 6.24
N LEU A 111 10.44 2.01 4.97
CA LEU A 111 10.02 0.98 4.01
C LEU A 111 11.16 -0.01 3.73
N SER A 112 12.40 0.46 3.67
CA SER A 112 13.58 -0.39 3.53
C SER A 112 13.73 -1.35 4.71
N ARG A 113 13.68 -0.86 5.95
CA ARG A 113 13.74 -1.69 7.16
C ARG A 113 12.56 -2.66 7.25
N PHE A 114 11.37 -2.20 6.85
CA PHE A 114 10.16 -3.02 6.77
C PHE A 114 10.36 -4.21 5.81
N HIS A 115 10.86 -3.98 4.60
CA HIS A 115 11.14 -5.03 3.62
C HIS A 115 12.27 -5.98 4.09
N LEU A 116 13.31 -5.44 4.73
CA LEU A 116 14.37 -6.28 5.33
C LEU A 116 13.82 -7.21 6.41
N ALA A 117 12.89 -6.73 7.25
CA ALA A 117 12.23 -7.54 8.25
C ALA A 117 11.32 -8.60 7.61
N LEU A 118 10.49 -8.22 6.63
CA LEU A 118 9.61 -9.15 5.93
C LEU A 118 10.37 -10.21 5.13
N GLY A 119 11.51 -9.87 4.51
CA GLY A 119 12.36 -10.84 3.80
C GLY A 119 12.98 -11.89 4.71
N LYS A 120 13.03 -11.65 6.03
CA LYS A 120 13.49 -12.61 7.05
C LYS A 120 12.35 -13.20 7.87
N CYS A 121 11.10 -12.89 7.54
CA CYS A 121 9.94 -13.37 8.28
C CYS A 121 9.82 -14.89 8.14
N PRO A 122 9.82 -15.65 9.25
CA PRO A 122 9.83 -17.12 9.20
C PRO A 122 8.46 -17.72 8.91
N PHE A 123 7.42 -16.88 8.80
CA PHE A 123 6.08 -17.38 8.55
C PHE A 123 5.93 -17.67 7.07
N GLU A 124 5.78 -18.94 6.78
CA GLU A 124 5.47 -19.41 5.44
C GLU A 124 4.07 -18.91 5.05
N GLN A 125 4.09 -17.92 4.18
CA GLN A 125 3.37 -17.94 2.94
C GLN A 125 1.87 -17.66 3.02
N SER A 126 1.57 -16.40 2.88
CA SER A 126 0.41 -16.08 2.07
C SER A 126 0.54 -16.86 0.75
N THR A 127 -0.37 -17.81 0.48
CA THR A 127 -0.44 -18.49 -0.82
C THR A 127 -0.82 -17.53 -1.95
N ARG A 128 -1.07 -16.27 -1.63
CA ARG A 128 -1.47 -15.22 -2.56
C ARG A 128 -0.25 -14.50 -3.10
N VAL A 129 0.12 -14.83 -4.31
CA VAL A 129 1.12 -14.08 -5.07
C VAL A 129 0.46 -12.83 -5.67
N TRP A 130 1.09 -11.68 -5.48
CA TRP A 130 0.69 -10.45 -6.15
C TRP A 130 1.48 -10.29 -7.44
N ASP A 131 0.94 -10.85 -8.52
CA ASP A 131 1.47 -10.66 -9.87
C ASP A 131 0.81 -9.41 -10.48
N VAL A 132 1.54 -8.29 -10.47
CA VAL A 132 1.03 -6.99 -10.94
C VAL A 132 0.74 -7.00 -12.44
N PHE A 133 1.47 -7.78 -13.24
CA PHE A 133 1.24 -7.90 -14.67
C PHE A 133 -0.03 -8.70 -14.98
N ASN A 134 -0.21 -9.86 -14.34
CA ASN A 134 -1.45 -10.63 -14.50
C ASN A 134 -2.68 -9.86 -13.98
N TYR A 135 -2.52 -9.10 -12.91
CA TYR A 135 -3.57 -8.22 -12.40
C TYR A 135 -3.92 -7.13 -13.43
N SER A 136 -2.92 -6.54 -14.11
CA SER A 136 -3.15 -5.57 -15.17
C SER A 136 -3.87 -6.17 -16.38
N LYS A 137 -3.52 -7.40 -16.79
CA LYS A 137 -4.21 -8.12 -17.85
C LYS A 137 -5.70 -8.29 -17.59
N SER A 138 -6.09 -8.57 -16.35
CA SER A 138 -7.51 -8.69 -16.01
C SER A 138 -8.27 -7.38 -16.20
N TRP A 139 -7.66 -6.23 -15.86
CA TRP A 139 -8.26 -4.93 -16.12
C TRP A 139 -8.36 -4.58 -17.60
N LEU A 140 -7.35 -4.96 -18.40
CA LEU A 140 -7.37 -4.75 -19.85
C LEU A 140 -8.51 -5.50 -20.53
N SER A 141 -8.78 -6.73 -20.10
CA SER A 141 -9.88 -7.55 -20.67
C SER A 141 -11.27 -6.95 -20.42
N GLU A 142 -11.40 -6.07 -19.43
CA GLU A 142 -12.63 -5.41 -19.04
C GLU A 142 -12.62 -3.90 -19.39
N ALA A 143 -11.63 -3.45 -20.17
CA ALA A 143 -11.47 -2.03 -20.52
C ALA A 143 -12.66 -1.52 -21.34
N ALA A 144 -13.11 -0.31 -21.05
CA ALA A 144 -14.12 0.36 -21.85
C ALA A 144 -13.61 0.58 -23.29
N PRO A 145 -14.47 0.47 -24.32
CA PRO A 145 -14.05 0.54 -25.73
C PRO A 145 -13.19 1.74 -26.08
N GLU A 146 -13.49 2.91 -25.49
CA GLU A 146 -12.77 4.16 -25.72
C GLU A 146 -11.35 4.18 -25.11
N LEU A 147 -11.05 3.29 -24.19
CA LEU A 147 -9.73 3.15 -23.56
C LEU A 147 -8.95 1.92 -24.04
N SER A 148 -9.63 0.94 -24.64
CA SER A 148 -9.07 -0.39 -24.89
C SER A 148 -7.82 -0.35 -25.78
N MET A 149 -7.83 0.40 -26.88
CA MET A 149 -6.68 0.51 -27.78
C MET A 149 -5.50 1.22 -27.11
N TRP A 150 -5.72 2.39 -26.51
CA TRP A 150 -4.70 3.12 -25.78
C TRP A 150 -4.09 2.28 -24.63
N ALA A 151 -4.94 1.62 -23.86
CA ALA A 151 -4.48 0.81 -22.74
C ALA A 151 -3.67 -0.42 -23.20
N ALA A 152 -4.04 -1.02 -24.32
CA ALA A 152 -3.30 -2.12 -24.92
C ALA A 152 -1.92 -1.68 -25.46
N GLU A 153 -1.82 -0.49 -26.05
CA GLU A 153 -0.56 0.09 -26.50
C GLU A 153 0.37 0.34 -25.31
N VAL A 154 -0.10 1.06 -24.27
CA VAL A 154 0.70 1.34 -23.07
C VAL A 154 1.12 0.04 -22.38
N TYR A 155 0.19 -0.92 -22.23
CA TYR A 155 0.53 -2.21 -21.63
C TYR A 155 1.53 -2.98 -22.48
N GLY A 156 1.40 -2.95 -23.80
CA GLY A 156 2.29 -3.62 -24.75
C GLY A 156 3.76 -3.21 -24.53
N GLU A 157 4.02 -1.91 -24.39
CA GLU A 157 5.35 -1.39 -24.09
C GLU A 157 5.87 -1.89 -22.74
N ILE A 158 5.06 -1.78 -21.67
CA ILE A 158 5.47 -2.16 -20.31
C ILE A 158 5.61 -3.69 -20.18
N SER A 159 4.82 -4.47 -20.90
CA SER A 159 4.83 -5.94 -20.80
C SER A 159 6.16 -6.57 -21.21
N THR A 160 7.02 -5.85 -21.94
CA THR A 160 8.39 -6.27 -22.28
C THR A 160 9.24 -6.50 -21.03
N TYR A 161 8.89 -5.88 -19.91
CA TYR A 161 9.56 -6.00 -18.60
C TYR A 161 8.96 -7.11 -17.70
N GLU A 162 7.88 -7.77 -18.11
CA GLU A 162 7.20 -8.80 -17.31
C GLU A 162 8.14 -9.95 -16.94
N LEU A 163 9.02 -10.35 -17.88
CA LEU A 163 9.96 -11.44 -17.64
C LEU A 163 11.01 -11.07 -16.56
N ILE A 164 11.50 -9.85 -16.59
CA ILE A 164 12.44 -9.33 -15.58
C ILE A 164 11.74 -9.32 -14.22
N TYR A 165 10.51 -8.81 -14.13
CA TYR A 165 9.73 -8.80 -12.89
C TYR A 165 9.55 -10.21 -12.30
N LYS A 166 9.24 -11.20 -13.12
CA LYS A 166 9.02 -12.60 -12.69
C LYS A 166 10.29 -13.30 -12.21
N GLN A 167 11.46 -12.81 -12.56
CA GLN A 167 12.75 -13.35 -12.10
C GLN A 167 13.21 -12.76 -10.77
N LEU A 168 12.58 -11.67 -10.31
CA LEU A 168 12.93 -11.05 -9.03
C LEU A 168 12.56 -11.95 -7.84
N PRO A 169 13.35 -11.89 -6.75
CA PRO A 169 13.05 -12.62 -5.53
C PRO A 169 11.66 -12.25 -4.96
N LEU A 170 10.90 -13.26 -4.58
CA LEU A 170 9.63 -13.08 -3.89
C LEU A 170 9.87 -13.00 -2.38
N GLN A 171 9.21 -12.06 -1.73
CA GLN A 171 9.11 -11.94 -0.28
C GLN A 171 7.71 -11.47 0.12
N LEU A 172 7.42 -11.48 1.42
CA LEU A 172 6.22 -10.81 1.91
C LEU A 172 6.33 -9.31 1.66
N VAL A 173 5.24 -8.74 1.15
CA VAL A 173 5.06 -7.31 0.90
C VAL A 173 3.71 -6.85 1.43
N HIS A 174 3.53 -5.57 1.63
CA HIS A 174 2.26 -4.99 2.09
C HIS A 174 1.18 -5.03 1.00
N SER A 175 1.58 -4.82 -0.25
CA SER A 175 0.77 -4.75 -1.48
C SER A 175 -0.33 -3.66 -1.52
N ASP A 176 -0.35 -2.76 -0.53
CA ASP A 176 -1.23 -1.57 -0.46
C ASP A 176 -0.53 -0.40 0.27
N VAL A 177 0.77 -0.25 0.03
CA VAL A 177 1.59 0.82 0.64
C VAL A 177 1.28 2.14 -0.04
N HIS A 178 0.38 2.92 0.54
CA HIS A 178 0.09 4.26 0.05
C HIS A 178 0.28 5.31 1.16
N VAL A 179 0.46 6.58 0.78
CA VAL A 179 0.82 7.65 1.72
C VAL A 179 -0.12 7.80 2.92
N ARG A 180 -1.40 7.44 2.77
CA ARG A 180 -2.40 7.55 3.85
C ARG A 180 -2.30 6.42 4.87
N ASN A 181 -1.56 5.33 4.58
CA ASN A 181 -1.31 4.24 5.51
C ASN A 181 -0.11 4.52 6.41
N PHE A 182 0.69 5.54 6.09
CA PHE A 182 1.77 6.01 6.97
C PHE A 182 1.26 7.00 8.00
N LEU A 183 1.63 6.78 9.25
CA LEU A 183 1.33 7.66 10.36
C LEU A 183 2.62 8.30 10.86
N TRP A 184 2.66 9.63 10.88
CA TRP A 184 3.76 10.38 11.47
C TRP A 184 3.49 10.60 12.95
N ARG A 185 4.34 10.06 13.81
CA ARG A 185 4.20 10.13 15.25
C ARG A 185 4.87 11.39 15.83
N LYS A 186 4.46 11.78 17.05
CA LYS A 186 5.01 12.96 17.73
C LYS A 186 6.50 12.85 18.04
N ASP A 187 7.00 11.63 18.29
CA ASP A 187 8.41 11.33 18.49
C ASP A 187 9.22 11.33 17.18
N GLY A 188 8.57 11.64 16.06
CA GLY A 188 9.14 11.61 14.72
C GLY A 188 9.31 10.21 14.15
N SER A 189 8.88 9.15 14.81
CA SER A 189 8.84 7.81 14.22
C SER A 189 7.68 7.67 13.25
N ILE A 190 7.75 6.64 12.40
CA ILE A 190 6.72 6.31 11.42
C ILE A 190 6.03 5.02 11.84
N GLY A 191 4.72 4.97 11.65
CA GLY A 191 3.92 3.75 11.75
C GLY A 191 3.23 3.43 10.44
N LEU A 192 2.91 2.16 10.22
CA LEU A 192 2.20 1.68 9.04
C LEU A 192 0.95 0.90 9.48
N VAL A 193 -0.16 1.12 8.77
CA VAL A 193 -1.46 0.49 9.08
C VAL A 193 -2.01 -0.26 7.87
N ASP A 194 -3.05 -1.07 8.12
CA ASP A 194 -3.87 -1.76 7.12
C ASP A 194 -3.18 -2.95 6.43
N PHE A 195 -2.82 -3.95 7.22
CA PHE A 195 -2.08 -5.16 6.83
C PHE A 195 -2.93 -6.27 6.20
N GLU A 196 -4.17 -5.99 5.79
CA GLU A 196 -5.06 -7.03 5.25
C GLU A 196 -4.62 -7.65 3.92
N ARG A 197 -3.71 -6.96 3.21
CA ARG A 197 -3.27 -7.33 1.86
C ARG A 197 -1.85 -7.86 1.77
N ILE A 198 -1.28 -8.34 2.88
CA ILE A 198 0.05 -8.95 2.85
C ILE A 198 0.07 -10.10 1.83
N ARG A 199 1.05 -10.11 0.92
CA ARG A 199 1.18 -11.07 -0.18
C ARG A 199 2.63 -11.38 -0.48
N LEU A 200 2.87 -12.41 -1.28
CA LEU A 200 4.19 -12.67 -1.87
C LEU A 200 4.33 -11.89 -3.18
N ALA A 201 5.38 -11.08 -3.29
CA ALA A 201 5.73 -10.37 -4.51
C ALA A 201 7.20 -9.89 -4.46
N PRO A 202 7.76 -9.44 -5.58
CA PRO A 202 8.95 -8.61 -5.58
C PRO A 202 8.70 -7.31 -4.80
N ARG A 203 9.62 -6.96 -3.88
CA ARG A 203 9.51 -5.78 -3.00
C ARG A 203 9.39 -4.45 -3.75
N ILE A 204 9.91 -4.41 -4.96
CA ILE A 204 9.86 -3.22 -5.83
C ILE A 204 8.42 -2.79 -6.14
N GLY A 205 7.45 -3.73 -6.10
CA GLY A 205 6.03 -3.44 -6.24
C GLY A 205 5.51 -2.46 -5.18
N ASP A 206 5.88 -2.63 -3.91
CA ASP A 206 5.50 -1.70 -2.85
C ASP A 206 6.15 -0.32 -3.05
N LEU A 207 7.43 -0.26 -3.47
CA LEU A 207 8.09 1.01 -3.74
C LEU A 207 7.45 1.74 -4.93
N ALA A 208 7.11 1.04 -6.00
CA ALA A 208 6.38 1.63 -7.13
C ALA A 208 4.97 2.10 -6.71
N TYR A 209 4.30 1.33 -5.86
CA TYR A 209 2.93 1.66 -5.41
C TYR A 209 2.89 2.91 -4.54
N ILE A 210 3.85 3.14 -3.62
CA ILE A 210 3.90 4.38 -2.84
C ILE A 210 4.21 5.59 -3.74
N ILE A 211 5.12 5.47 -4.72
CA ILE A 211 5.39 6.52 -5.70
C ILE A 211 4.13 6.85 -6.49
N THR A 212 3.42 5.83 -6.98
CA THR A 212 2.12 6.03 -7.64
C THR A 212 1.14 6.76 -6.73
N SER A 213 1.12 6.44 -5.44
CA SER A 213 0.21 7.12 -4.49
C SER A 213 0.57 8.59 -4.27
N LEU A 214 1.85 8.98 -4.39
CA LEU A 214 2.26 10.39 -4.37
C LEU A 214 1.71 11.12 -5.60
N LEU A 215 1.90 10.58 -6.79
CA LEU A 215 1.39 11.15 -8.03
C LEU A 215 -0.14 11.33 -8.00
N ARG A 216 -0.86 10.36 -7.48
CA ARG A 216 -2.33 10.40 -7.34
C ARG A 216 -2.85 11.45 -6.36
N ASN A 217 -2.03 11.95 -5.45
CA ASN A 217 -2.40 13.04 -4.55
C ASN A 217 -2.08 14.43 -5.13
N SER A 218 -1.53 14.52 -6.34
CA SER A 218 -1.36 15.77 -7.08
C SER A 218 -2.71 16.28 -7.61
N ASN A 219 -2.79 17.57 -7.85
CA ASN A 219 -3.99 18.19 -8.43
C ASN A 219 -4.00 18.11 -9.97
N SER A 220 -2.83 17.98 -10.58
CA SER A 220 -2.64 17.94 -12.03
C SER A 220 -1.38 17.13 -12.38
N PRO A 221 -1.35 16.39 -13.50
CA PRO A 221 -0.11 15.80 -14.01
C PRO A 221 0.99 16.84 -14.27
N MET A 222 0.63 18.08 -14.62
CA MET A 222 1.56 19.18 -14.81
C MET A 222 2.32 19.58 -13.55
N ASP A 223 1.84 19.18 -12.36
CA ASP A 223 2.49 19.43 -11.08
C ASP A 223 3.53 18.34 -10.73
N PHE A 224 3.71 17.29 -11.52
CA PHE A 224 4.54 16.13 -11.18
C PHE A 224 6.03 16.48 -11.04
N HIS A 225 6.53 17.49 -11.76
CA HIS A 225 7.91 17.95 -11.61
C HIS A 225 8.22 18.40 -10.16
N HIS A 226 7.24 18.89 -9.41
CA HIS A 226 7.41 19.22 -7.99
C HIS A 226 7.58 17.96 -7.11
N LEU A 227 7.13 16.81 -7.61
CA LEU A 227 7.23 15.55 -6.88
C LEU A 227 8.55 14.80 -7.15
N HIS A 228 9.32 15.20 -8.19
CA HIS A 228 10.57 14.52 -8.52
C HIS A 228 11.57 14.54 -7.35
N SER A 229 11.69 15.68 -6.64
CA SER A 229 12.55 15.76 -5.46
C SER A 229 12.09 14.83 -4.34
N GLN A 230 10.77 14.73 -4.12
CA GLN A 230 10.19 13.83 -3.12
C GLN A 230 10.40 12.36 -3.47
N MET A 231 10.28 12.01 -4.75
CA MET A 231 10.57 10.66 -5.24
C MET A 231 12.06 10.31 -5.06
N LYS A 232 12.96 11.23 -5.43
CA LYS A 232 14.41 11.06 -5.21
C LYS A 232 14.74 10.88 -3.72
N GLU A 233 14.14 11.69 -2.84
CA GLU A 233 14.30 11.54 -1.39
C GLU A 233 13.81 10.18 -0.89
N LEU A 234 12.63 9.74 -1.35
CA LEU A 234 12.06 8.45 -0.99
C LEU A 234 12.99 7.30 -1.41
N ILE A 235 13.47 7.32 -2.64
CA ILE A 235 14.37 6.29 -3.18
C ILE A 235 15.71 6.34 -2.43
N ARG A 236 16.29 7.50 -2.21
CA ARG A 236 17.53 7.66 -1.44
C ARG A 236 17.38 7.08 -0.02
N GLY A 237 16.27 7.36 0.66
CA GLY A 237 16.00 6.77 1.97
C GLY A 237 15.83 5.26 1.90
N TYR A 238 15.15 4.76 0.89
CA TYR A 238 14.96 3.33 0.69
C TYR A 238 16.29 2.59 0.44
N THR A 239 17.15 3.16 -0.38
CA THR A 239 18.44 2.55 -0.75
C THR A 239 19.52 2.68 0.34
N TYR A 240 19.26 3.46 1.40
CA TYR A 240 20.22 3.64 2.50
C TYR A 240 20.59 2.34 3.21
N ASN A 241 19.63 1.44 3.46
CA ASN A 241 19.87 0.17 4.15
C ASN A 241 20.09 -1.00 3.18
N GLN A 242 19.49 -0.93 2.00
CA GLN A 242 19.62 -1.96 0.96
C GLN A 242 19.44 -1.31 -0.41
N GLY A 243 20.41 -1.52 -1.30
CA GLY A 243 20.31 -1.04 -2.67
C GLY A 243 19.16 -1.68 -3.45
N LEU A 244 18.81 -1.07 -4.56
CA LEU A 244 18.04 -1.73 -5.62
C LEU A 244 19.02 -2.52 -6.49
N SER A 245 18.59 -3.68 -7.02
CA SER A 245 19.33 -4.31 -8.10
C SER A 245 19.15 -3.54 -9.41
N ASP A 246 19.98 -3.84 -10.40
CA ASP A 246 19.85 -3.22 -11.73
C ASP A 246 18.46 -3.48 -12.33
N GLU A 247 17.97 -4.71 -12.16
CA GLU A 247 16.63 -5.09 -12.62
C GLU A 247 15.52 -4.33 -11.88
N GLU A 248 15.64 -4.16 -10.56
CA GLU A 248 14.69 -3.37 -9.76
C GLU A 248 14.71 -1.90 -10.19
N SER A 249 15.87 -1.33 -10.44
CA SER A 249 16.05 0.05 -10.88
C SER A 249 15.42 0.29 -12.26
N VAL A 250 15.63 -0.62 -13.20
CA VAL A 250 15.00 -0.57 -14.53
C VAL A 250 13.48 -0.72 -14.45
N LEU A 251 12.99 -1.59 -13.56
CA LEU A 251 11.55 -1.86 -13.45
C LEU A 251 10.76 -0.75 -12.77
N LEU A 252 11.34 -0.02 -11.83
CA LEU A 252 10.63 0.91 -10.97
C LEU A 252 9.76 1.93 -11.73
N PRO A 253 10.27 2.68 -12.72
CA PRO A 253 9.46 3.64 -13.47
C PRO A 253 8.32 2.98 -14.25
N HIS A 254 8.55 1.80 -14.82
CA HIS A 254 7.56 1.07 -15.60
C HIS A 254 6.43 0.52 -14.73
N LEU A 255 6.74 0.07 -13.50
CA LEU A 255 5.72 -0.36 -12.55
C LEU A 255 4.83 0.79 -12.07
N VAL A 256 5.39 1.99 -11.90
CA VAL A 256 4.60 3.18 -11.56
C VAL A 256 3.59 3.50 -12.68
N ILE A 257 4.04 3.48 -13.94
CA ILE A 257 3.15 3.68 -15.09
C ILE A 257 2.09 2.57 -15.16
N LEU A 258 2.48 1.32 -14.90
CA LEU A 258 1.56 0.18 -14.88
C LEU A 258 0.46 0.34 -13.81
N PHE A 259 0.80 0.82 -12.61
CA PHE A 259 -0.21 1.10 -11.58
C PHE A 259 -1.13 2.26 -11.96
N LEU A 260 -0.62 3.32 -12.59
CA LEU A 260 -1.48 4.41 -13.10
C LEU A 260 -2.43 3.93 -14.19
N LEU A 261 -1.96 3.05 -15.08
CA LEU A 261 -2.81 2.39 -16.08
C LEU A 261 -3.94 1.59 -15.40
N GLN A 262 -3.62 0.77 -14.38
CA GLN A 262 -4.63 0.05 -13.59
C GLN A 262 -5.65 1.01 -12.97
N TYR A 263 -5.21 2.15 -12.41
CA TYR A 263 -6.14 3.15 -11.85
C TYR A 263 -6.99 3.84 -12.92
N THR A 264 -6.45 4.08 -14.11
CA THR A 264 -7.22 4.60 -15.24
C THR A 264 -8.41 3.68 -15.55
N LEU A 265 -8.14 2.39 -15.71
CA LEU A 265 -9.14 1.37 -16.03
C LEU A 265 -10.14 1.16 -14.87
N TYR A 266 -9.64 1.05 -13.63
CA TYR A 266 -10.46 0.92 -12.42
C TYR A 266 -11.47 2.05 -12.28
N TYR A 267 -11.05 3.31 -12.42
CA TYR A 267 -11.96 4.46 -12.29
C TYR A 267 -12.91 4.58 -13.46
N SER A 268 -12.50 4.16 -14.67
CA SER A 268 -13.41 4.07 -15.81
C SER A 268 -14.54 3.09 -15.55
N GLN A 269 -14.25 1.89 -15.06
CA GLN A 269 -15.28 0.88 -14.73
C GLN A 269 -16.24 1.35 -13.63
N LEU A 270 -15.76 2.13 -12.67
CA LEU A 270 -16.61 2.70 -11.62
C LEU A 270 -17.41 3.93 -12.08
N GLY A 271 -17.25 4.39 -13.31
CA GLY A 271 -17.89 5.59 -13.84
C GLY A 271 -17.31 6.90 -13.31
N PHE A 272 -16.14 6.87 -12.67
CA PHE A 272 -15.44 8.08 -12.19
C PHE A 272 -14.61 8.71 -13.32
N VAL A 273 -15.28 9.22 -14.36
CA VAL A 273 -14.67 9.71 -15.61
C VAL A 273 -13.54 10.71 -15.37
N LYS A 274 -13.72 11.70 -14.49
CA LYS A 274 -12.68 12.69 -14.18
C LYS A 274 -11.41 12.06 -13.60
N ALA A 275 -11.55 11.09 -12.72
CA ALA A 275 -10.41 10.39 -12.14
C ALA A 275 -9.72 9.50 -13.18
N SER A 276 -10.47 8.81 -14.03
CA SER A 276 -9.93 8.03 -15.14
C SER A 276 -9.11 8.91 -16.09
N ILE A 277 -9.67 10.06 -16.54
CA ILE A 277 -8.96 11.01 -17.40
C ILE A 277 -7.69 11.53 -16.73
N PHE A 278 -7.76 11.89 -15.44
CA PHE A 278 -6.58 12.34 -14.69
C PHE A 278 -5.44 11.31 -14.76
N HIS A 279 -5.74 10.03 -14.50
CA HIS A 279 -4.72 8.98 -14.50
C HIS A 279 -4.22 8.66 -15.91
N LYS A 280 -5.09 8.70 -16.92
CA LYS A 280 -4.69 8.58 -18.32
C LYS A 280 -3.68 9.66 -18.70
N ASN A 281 -4.01 10.93 -18.43
CA ASN A 281 -3.11 12.07 -18.70
C ASN A 281 -1.81 11.96 -17.91
N SER A 282 -1.86 11.37 -16.68
CA SER A 282 -0.67 11.11 -15.88
C SER A 282 0.26 10.10 -16.55
N VAL A 283 -0.28 9.01 -17.11
CA VAL A 283 0.49 8.02 -17.87
C VAL A 283 1.14 8.68 -19.08
N GLU A 284 0.37 9.42 -19.88
CA GLU A 284 0.87 10.10 -21.08
C GLU A 284 1.97 11.11 -20.77
N TYR A 285 1.79 11.88 -19.68
CA TYR A 285 2.81 12.81 -19.20
C TYR A 285 4.11 12.09 -18.83
N LEU A 286 4.05 11.04 -17.99
CA LEU A 286 5.23 10.34 -17.52
C LEU A 286 5.99 9.60 -18.62
N ILE A 287 5.30 9.07 -19.64
CA ILE A 287 5.95 8.46 -20.79
C ILE A 287 6.75 9.50 -21.59
N SER A 288 6.28 10.75 -21.63
CA SER A 288 6.96 11.85 -22.33
C SER A 288 8.03 12.58 -21.50
N ASP A 289 8.01 12.39 -20.17
CA ASP A 289 8.87 13.12 -19.22
C ASP A 289 10.20 12.39 -18.97
N LYS A 290 11.28 12.91 -19.59
CA LYS A 290 12.63 12.36 -19.42
C LYS A 290 13.15 12.54 -17.97
N GLU A 291 12.80 13.63 -17.31
CA GLU A 291 13.24 13.92 -15.94
C GLU A 291 12.61 12.94 -14.95
N TYR A 292 11.40 12.46 -15.23
CA TYR A 292 10.75 11.42 -14.44
C TYR A 292 11.56 10.12 -14.42
N LEU A 293 12.01 9.64 -15.59
CA LEU A 293 12.82 8.44 -15.67
C LEU A 293 14.14 8.60 -14.90
N GLU A 294 14.82 9.75 -15.08
CA GLU A 294 16.05 10.07 -14.35
C GLU A 294 15.82 10.19 -12.84
N ALA A 295 14.66 10.71 -12.41
CA ALA A 295 14.31 10.83 -10.99
C ALA A 295 14.15 9.48 -10.30
N LEU A 296 13.77 8.44 -11.03
CA LEU A 296 13.56 7.09 -10.52
C LEU A 296 14.73 6.13 -10.79
N THR A 297 15.68 6.50 -11.66
CA THR A 297 16.88 5.72 -11.90
C THR A 297 17.90 6.00 -10.79
N VAL A 298 18.31 4.96 -10.10
CA VAL A 298 19.33 5.02 -9.04
C VAL A 298 20.69 4.69 -9.68
N HIS A 299 21.62 5.63 -9.64
CA HIS A 299 23.02 5.42 -10.05
C HIS A 299 23.90 5.12 -8.84
#